data_10ea575192a7705b792f5480987708b0
#
_entry.id   10ea575192a7705b792f5480987708b0
#
_cell.length_a   1.000
_cell.length_b   1.000
_cell.length_c   1.000
_cell.angle_alpha   90.00
_cell.angle_beta   90.00
_cell.angle_gamma   90.00
#
_symmetry.space_group_name_H-M   'P 1'
#
loop_
_entity.id
_entity.type
_entity.pdbx_description
1 polymer ?
#
loop_
_entity_poly.entity_id
_entity_poly.type
_entity_poly.pdbx_seq_one_letter_code
_entity_poly.pdbx_strand_id
1 'polypeptide(L)'
;MELGLFAQPVHRPEKEWLQALEEDREAIILADQLGFSEAWIGEHFTTKAEQIPSPLMFMATLLRDAPSIRFATGVINLPYHNPVIVAAEVAQFDQLSGGRLILGIGPGGLMSDAELFGNKEMPERYSIALEGLDLMTRLWQEEAPLEHHGEHYEFALEDRVWLSHGVGSMAKPFQQPHPPIALAMVGPGGLTAQTIAERSFIPISANFVPIENVSAQWKDYSQTRQNMGAPADRDIWRVCRNILVTDSDAQAEDILSDPDGAFAYYYRYLRGVRQIEEFRDKQDESIETLNKLLEVPQALVDCVIAGSASTVLDRLIEMTDTLGRFGTLVMVAHDWDDTNLWQSSMKALATDIMPDLSKHTDQLPALD
;
A
#
# COMPACT_ATOMS: atom_id res chain seq x y z
N MET A 1 5.54 -11.95 -14.11
CA MET A 1 4.82 -11.32 -12.96
C MET A 1 5.75 -11.28 -11.77
N GLU A 2 5.80 -10.16 -11.02
CA GLU A 2 6.59 -10.01 -9.80
C GLU A 2 5.74 -10.30 -8.54
N LEU A 3 6.41 -10.54 -7.41
CA LEU A 3 5.77 -10.72 -6.11
C LEU A 3 6.21 -9.60 -5.16
N GLY A 4 5.26 -8.93 -4.52
CA GLY A 4 5.48 -7.90 -3.53
C GLY A 4 4.85 -8.27 -2.18
N LEU A 5 5.23 -7.55 -1.12
CA LEU A 5 4.67 -7.65 0.22
C LEU A 5 4.05 -6.32 0.63
N PHE A 6 2.82 -6.31 1.12
CA PHE A 6 2.27 -5.20 1.88
C PHE A 6 2.51 -5.49 3.36
N ALA A 7 3.55 -4.85 3.91
CA ALA A 7 4.11 -5.16 5.23
C ALA A 7 3.56 -4.19 6.29
N GLN A 8 2.25 -4.19 6.46
CA GLN A 8 1.56 -3.48 7.53
C GLN A 8 0.39 -4.34 8.03
N PRO A 9 0.69 -5.40 8.79
CA PRO A 9 -0.34 -6.24 9.37
C PRO A 9 -1.13 -5.46 10.43
N VAL A 10 -2.38 -5.87 10.63
CA VAL A 10 -3.21 -5.38 11.73
C VAL A 10 -2.88 -6.20 12.98
N HIS A 11 -1.98 -5.70 13.80
CA HIS A 11 -1.60 -6.32 15.08
C HIS A 11 -2.71 -6.18 16.13
N ARG A 12 -2.72 -7.10 17.08
CA ARG A 12 -3.59 -6.95 18.25
C ARG A 12 -3.08 -5.82 19.15
N PRO A 13 -3.98 -4.99 19.73
CA PRO A 13 -3.58 -3.79 20.49
C PRO A 13 -2.84 -4.13 21.81
N GLU A 14 -2.89 -5.39 22.25
CA GLU A 14 -2.14 -5.92 23.40
C GLU A 14 -0.68 -6.24 23.09
N LYS A 15 -0.34 -6.41 21.80
CA LYS A 15 1.04 -6.67 21.38
C LYS A 15 1.91 -5.45 21.66
N GLU A 16 3.06 -5.68 22.28
CA GLU A 16 4.01 -4.60 22.56
C GLU A 16 4.52 -3.98 21.25
N TRP A 17 4.56 -2.66 21.19
CA TRP A 17 4.89 -1.92 19.96
C TRP A 17 6.25 -2.31 19.37
N LEU A 18 7.29 -2.43 20.21
CA LEU A 18 8.60 -2.85 19.73
C LEU A 18 8.54 -4.25 19.12
N GLN A 19 7.78 -5.17 19.72
CA GLN A 19 7.59 -6.52 19.16
C GLN A 19 6.92 -6.46 17.79
N ALA A 20 5.85 -5.68 17.63
CA ALA A 20 5.17 -5.49 16.35
C ALA A 20 6.14 -4.95 15.27
N LEU A 21 6.92 -3.92 15.59
CA LEU A 21 7.90 -3.35 14.68
C LEU A 21 9.00 -4.35 14.26
N GLU A 22 9.48 -5.19 15.20
CA GLU A 22 10.49 -6.21 14.86
C GLU A 22 9.87 -7.33 13.99
N GLU A 23 8.64 -7.76 14.23
CA GLU A 23 7.95 -8.73 13.37
C GLU A 23 7.78 -8.18 11.94
N ASP A 24 7.37 -6.92 11.80
CA ASP A 24 7.27 -6.26 10.49
C ASP A 24 8.63 -6.19 9.78
N ARG A 25 9.70 -5.90 10.52
CA ARG A 25 11.07 -5.92 9.98
C ARG A 25 11.47 -7.31 9.50
N GLU A 26 11.23 -8.35 10.32
CA GLU A 26 11.54 -9.74 9.98
C GLU A 26 10.77 -10.19 8.73
N ALA A 27 9.50 -9.80 8.60
CA ALA A 27 8.70 -10.10 7.41
C ALA A 27 9.29 -9.50 6.13
N ILE A 28 9.77 -8.25 6.18
CA ILE A 28 10.40 -7.58 5.03
C ILE A 28 11.76 -8.21 4.71
N ILE A 29 12.56 -8.53 5.72
CA ILE A 29 13.87 -9.19 5.53
C ILE A 29 13.67 -10.58 4.90
N LEU A 30 12.67 -11.33 5.37
CA LEU A 30 12.32 -12.62 4.78
C LEU A 30 11.85 -12.46 3.32
N ALA A 31 11.02 -11.46 3.04
CA ALA A 31 10.57 -11.16 1.68
C ALA A 31 11.75 -10.88 0.74
N ASP A 32 12.73 -10.06 1.16
CA ASP A 32 13.96 -9.81 0.39
C ASP A 32 14.74 -11.11 0.12
N GLN A 33 14.90 -11.97 1.13
CA GLN A 33 15.59 -13.26 1.00
C GLN A 33 14.86 -14.23 0.08
N LEU A 34 13.54 -14.16 0.01
CA LEU A 34 12.70 -14.97 -0.87
C LEU A 34 12.56 -14.39 -2.28
N GLY A 35 13.15 -13.22 -2.56
CA GLY A 35 13.14 -12.60 -3.89
C GLY A 35 11.88 -11.81 -4.19
N PHE A 36 11.15 -11.35 -3.19
CA PHE A 36 10.09 -10.37 -3.40
C PHE A 36 10.69 -9.08 -3.99
N SER A 37 10.00 -8.49 -4.95
CA SER A 37 10.52 -7.31 -5.67
C SER A 37 10.30 -6.00 -4.91
N GLU A 38 9.25 -5.91 -4.09
CA GLU A 38 8.87 -4.69 -3.39
C GLU A 38 8.16 -4.97 -2.05
N ALA A 39 8.36 -4.05 -1.08
CA ALA A 39 7.68 -4.04 0.21
C ALA A 39 6.98 -2.69 0.42
N TRP A 40 5.68 -2.72 0.70
CA TRP A 40 4.81 -1.56 0.89
C TRP A 40 4.53 -1.35 2.37
N ILE A 41 4.81 -0.17 2.89
CA ILE A 41 4.63 0.19 4.29
C ILE A 41 3.70 1.40 4.41
N GLY A 42 2.59 1.24 5.13
CA GLY A 42 1.61 2.30 5.36
C GLY A 42 2.00 3.26 6.49
N GLU A 43 1.13 4.22 6.75
CA GLU A 43 1.29 5.26 7.77
C GLU A 43 0.00 5.43 8.55
N HIS A 44 0.09 5.30 9.89
CA HIS A 44 -0.98 5.63 10.82
C HIS A 44 -0.46 6.24 12.10
N PHE A 45 -1.20 7.19 12.67
CA PHE A 45 -0.78 7.95 13.85
C PHE A 45 -1.56 7.55 15.11
N THR A 46 -2.82 7.17 14.98
CA THR A 46 -3.76 7.04 16.10
C THR A 46 -4.29 5.64 16.31
N THR A 47 -3.65 4.62 15.77
CA THR A 47 -4.01 3.23 16.02
C THR A 47 -2.84 2.43 16.59
N LYS A 48 -3.09 1.55 17.55
CA LYS A 48 -2.10 0.57 18.04
C LYS A 48 -1.95 -0.63 17.11
N ALA A 49 -2.93 -0.85 16.25
CA ALA A 49 -2.95 -2.01 15.39
C ALA A 49 -1.99 -1.90 14.19
N GLU A 50 -1.70 -0.69 13.74
CA GLU A 50 -0.85 -0.43 12.56
C GLU A 50 0.12 0.73 12.88
N GLN A 51 0.94 0.55 13.91
CA GLN A 51 1.74 1.63 14.52
C GLN A 51 3.05 1.93 13.77
N ILE A 52 2.95 2.38 12.52
CA ILE A 52 4.10 2.95 11.78
C ILE A 52 3.77 4.41 11.40
N PRO A 53 4.08 5.38 12.28
CA PRO A 53 3.77 6.79 12.00
C PRO A 53 4.76 7.45 11.03
N SER A 54 5.86 6.80 10.66
CA SER A 54 6.83 7.29 9.68
C SER A 54 7.40 6.12 8.88
N PRO A 55 6.80 5.78 7.73
CA PRO A 55 7.29 4.68 6.88
C PRO A 55 8.72 4.92 6.40
N LEU A 56 9.12 6.15 6.05
CA LEU A 56 10.50 6.44 5.61
C LEU A 56 11.52 6.17 6.70
N MET A 57 11.23 6.54 7.96
CA MET A 57 12.10 6.25 9.10
C MET A 57 12.20 4.73 9.33
N PHE A 58 11.08 4.02 9.29
CA PHE A 58 11.05 2.57 9.47
C PHE A 58 11.85 1.87 8.37
N MET A 59 11.59 2.19 7.10
CA MET A 59 12.31 1.63 5.96
C MET A 59 13.81 1.92 5.98
N ALA A 60 14.23 3.09 6.50
CA ALA A 60 15.65 3.43 6.61
C ALA A 60 16.42 2.46 7.52
N THR A 61 15.75 1.85 8.50
CA THR A 61 16.37 0.82 9.37
C THR A 61 16.63 -0.49 8.64
N LEU A 62 15.99 -0.73 7.50
CA LEU A 62 16.03 -1.97 6.73
C LEU A 62 17.00 -1.94 5.55
N LEU A 63 17.55 -0.79 5.20
CA LEU A 63 18.34 -0.62 3.96
C LEU A 63 19.53 -1.58 3.82
N ARG A 64 20.10 -2.03 4.94
CA ARG A 64 21.23 -2.98 4.97
C ARG A 64 20.79 -4.43 5.08
N ASP A 65 19.67 -4.68 5.80
CA ASP A 65 19.18 -6.01 6.12
C ASP A 65 18.34 -6.59 4.96
N ALA A 66 17.72 -5.71 4.16
CA ALA A 66 16.98 -6.03 2.95
C ALA A 66 17.58 -5.26 1.74
N PRO A 67 18.73 -5.73 1.19
CA PRO A 67 19.53 -4.96 0.21
C PRO A 67 18.97 -4.95 -1.21
N SER A 68 18.05 -5.85 -1.55
CA SER A 68 17.59 -6.06 -2.93
C SER A 68 16.19 -5.51 -3.18
N ILE A 69 15.30 -5.61 -2.20
CA ILE A 69 13.90 -5.24 -2.31
C ILE A 69 13.73 -3.73 -2.52
N ARG A 70 12.73 -3.34 -3.31
CA ARG A 70 12.30 -1.94 -3.42
C ARG A 70 11.38 -1.62 -2.27
N PHE A 71 11.57 -0.46 -1.67
CA PHE A 71 10.73 0.05 -0.59
C PHE A 71 9.64 0.95 -1.15
N ALA A 72 8.42 0.78 -0.66
CA ALA A 72 7.30 1.58 -1.11
C ALA A 72 6.50 2.11 0.08
N THR A 73 6.08 3.37 0.03
CA THR A 73 5.11 3.88 0.99
C THR A 73 3.69 3.49 0.54
N GLY A 74 2.92 2.95 1.46
CA GLY A 74 1.59 2.44 1.14
C GLY A 74 0.48 2.91 2.09
N VAL A 75 0.36 4.21 2.34
CA VAL A 75 0.86 5.42 1.67
C VAL A 75 1.43 6.41 2.69
N ILE A 76 2.09 7.50 2.24
CA ILE A 76 2.22 8.72 3.05
C ILE A 76 0.90 9.49 2.93
N ASN A 77 0.28 9.80 4.06
CA ASN A 77 -0.97 10.57 4.15
C ASN A 77 -0.67 12.07 4.03
N LEU A 78 -0.38 12.52 2.81
CA LEU A 78 0.21 13.82 2.53
C LEU A 78 -0.54 15.03 3.13
N PRO A 79 -1.89 15.04 3.31
CA PRO A 79 -2.60 16.10 3.99
C PRO A 79 -2.22 16.33 5.46
N TYR A 80 -1.56 15.37 6.09
CA TYR A 80 -1.14 15.44 7.49
C TYR A 80 0.30 15.95 7.66
N HIS A 81 0.96 16.30 6.54
CA HIS A 81 2.37 16.67 6.47
C HIS A 81 2.59 18.05 5.84
N ASN A 82 3.77 18.61 6.12
CA ASN A 82 4.29 19.71 5.32
C ASN A 82 4.99 19.12 4.06
N PRO A 83 4.53 19.43 2.84
CA PRO A 83 5.07 18.82 1.62
C PRO A 83 6.53 19.17 1.36
N VAL A 84 7.03 20.30 1.85
CA VAL A 84 8.46 20.68 1.73
C VAL A 84 9.33 19.74 2.55
N ILE A 85 8.89 19.39 3.77
CA ILE A 85 9.60 18.43 4.64
C ILE A 85 9.58 17.05 4.00
N VAL A 86 8.41 16.58 3.55
CA VAL A 86 8.27 15.26 2.90
C VAL A 86 9.13 15.19 1.64
N ALA A 87 9.19 16.26 0.83
CA ALA A 87 10.05 16.30 -0.35
C ALA A 87 11.53 16.08 -0.01
N ALA A 88 12.00 16.71 1.08
CA ALA A 88 13.38 16.54 1.54
C ALA A 88 13.66 15.13 2.09
N GLU A 89 12.74 14.57 2.88
CA GLU A 89 12.85 13.22 3.44
C GLU A 89 12.82 12.13 2.38
N VAL A 90 11.91 12.26 1.41
CA VAL A 90 11.80 11.37 0.24
C VAL A 90 13.09 11.41 -0.58
N ALA A 91 13.61 12.60 -0.88
CA ALA A 91 14.86 12.72 -1.61
C ALA A 91 16.04 12.10 -0.85
N GLN A 92 16.12 12.31 0.46
CA GLN A 92 17.16 11.72 1.31
C GLN A 92 17.05 10.20 1.34
N PHE A 93 15.85 9.64 1.52
CA PHE A 93 15.66 8.19 1.54
C PHE A 93 16.00 7.58 0.17
N ASP A 94 15.58 8.21 -0.93
CA ASP A 94 15.86 7.71 -2.28
C ASP A 94 17.36 7.69 -2.58
N GLN A 95 18.11 8.70 -2.12
CA GLN A 95 19.58 8.72 -2.18
C GLN A 95 20.21 7.60 -1.35
N LEU A 96 19.75 7.41 -0.09
CA LEU A 96 20.27 6.39 0.82
C LEU A 96 20.00 4.96 0.32
N SER A 97 18.84 4.76 -0.30
CA SER A 97 18.45 3.47 -0.88
C SER A 97 19.07 3.18 -2.26
N GLY A 98 19.70 4.19 -2.89
CA GLY A 98 20.23 4.06 -4.24
C GLY A 98 19.12 3.92 -5.30
N GLY A 99 18.01 4.62 -5.13
CA GLY A 99 16.89 4.61 -6.08
C GLY A 99 15.93 3.44 -5.92
N ARG A 100 15.83 2.86 -4.72
CA ARG A 100 14.91 1.76 -4.43
C ARG A 100 13.58 2.21 -3.82
N LEU A 101 13.19 3.48 -3.95
CA LEU A 101 11.93 4.01 -3.45
C LEU A 101 10.84 4.00 -4.53
N ILE A 102 9.63 3.59 -4.14
CA ILE A 102 8.35 3.91 -4.79
C ILE A 102 7.57 4.80 -3.82
N LEU A 103 7.16 5.97 -4.28
CA LEU A 103 6.44 6.93 -3.46
C LEU A 103 4.92 6.73 -3.62
N GLY A 104 4.31 6.01 -2.70
CA GLY A 104 2.85 5.96 -2.58
C GLY A 104 2.34 7.11 -1.72
N ILE A 105 1.36 7.83 -2.20
CA ILE A 105 0.70 8.92 -1.48
C ILE A 105 -0.80 8.69 -1.39
N GLY A 106 -1.45 9.33 -0.45
CA GLY A 106 -2.89 9.26 -0.29
C GLY A 106 -3.47 10.39 0.57
N PRO A 107 -4.81 10.47 0.62
CA PRO A 107 -5.52 11.46 1.41
C PRO A 107 -5.67 11.10 2.90
N GLY A 108 -5.24 9.90 3.29
CA GLY A 108 -5.51 9.33 4.62
C GLY A 108 -6.88 8.66 4.71
N GLY A 109 -6.92 7.44 5.24
CA GLY A 109 -8.14 6.61 5.34
C GLY A 109 -8.70 6.46 6.75
N LEU A 110 -7.86 6.57 7.78
CA LEU A 110 -8.25 6.41 9.18
C LEU A 110 -8.91 7.68 9.71
N MET A 111 -10.14 7.57 10.20
CA MET A 111 -10.93 8.73 10.63
C MET A 111 -10.38 9.42 11.87
N SER A 112 -9.78 8.66 12.82
CA SER A 112 -9.13 9.23 13.99
C SER A 112 -7.86 10.04 13.65
N ASP A 113 -7.11 9.63 12.62
CA ASP A 113 -6.03 10.45 12.08
C ASP A 113 -6.59 11.74 11.46
N ALA A 114 -7.65 11.64 10.65
CA ALA A 114 -8.29 12.82 10.07
C ALA A 114 -8.78 13.80 11.15
N GLU A 115 -9.40 13.31 12.23
CA GLU A 115 -9.82 14.13 13.36
C GLU A 115 -8.64 14.84 14.04
N LEU A 116 -7.55 14.11 14.30
CA LEU A 116 -6.33 14.67 14.89
C LEU A 116 -5.75 15.82 14.06
N PHE A 117 -5.80 15.70 12.73
CA PHE A 117 -5.23 16.68 11.79
C PHE A 117 -6.26 17.67 11.22
N GLY A 118 -7.36 17.92 11.92
CA GLY A 118 -8.30 19.01 11.63
C GLY A 118 -9.59 18.59 10.92
N ASN A 119 -9.89 17.29 10.87
CA ASN A 119 -11.18 16.71 10.46
C ASN A 119 -11.70 17.20 9.10
N LYS A 120 -10.81 17.29 8.11
CA LYS A 120 -11.18 17.67 6.75
C LYS A 120 -11.89 16.54 6.03
N GLU A 121 -12.85 16.89 5.19
CA GLU A 121 -13.56 15.92 4.36
C GLU A 121 -12.66 15.27 3.30
N MET A 122 -13.00 14.05 2.87
CA MET A 122 -12.21 13.27 1.93
C MET A 122 -11.88 14.03 0.61
N PRO A 123 -12.82 14.75 -0.04
CA PRO A 123 -12.52 15.50 -1.25
C PRO A 123 -11.48 16.61 -1.03
N GLU A 124 -11.55 17.33 0.11
CA GLU A 124 -10.58 18.36 0.46
C GLU A 124 -9.20 17.73 0.73
N ARG A 125 -9.14 16.62 1.50
CA ARG A 125 -7.88 15.90 1.74
C ARG A 125 -7.25 15.40 0.43
N TYR A 126 -8.07 14.97 -0.51
CA TYR A 126 -7.58 14.55 -1.83
C TYR A 126 -6.98 15.71 -2.61
N SER A 127 -7.63 16.90 -2.60
CA SER A 127 -7.11 18.14 -3.21
C SER A 127 -5.79 18.56 -2.59
N ILE A 128 -5.69 18.56 -1.24
CA ILE A 128 -4.47 18.85 -0.49
C ILE A 128 -3.33 17.90 -0.88
N ALA A 129 -3.63 16.59 -0.98
CA ALA A 129 -2.62 15.59 -1.33
C ALA A 129 -2.06 15.82 -2.75
N LEU A 130 -2.92 16.13 -3.72
CA LEU A 130 -2.49 16.38 -5.09
C LEU A 130 -1.69 17.67 -5.22
N GLU A 131 -2.13 18.77 -4.59
CA GLU A 131 -1.37 20.02 -4.58
C GLU A 131 -0.02 19.85 -3.89
N GLY A 132 0.01 19.16 -2.74
CA GLY A 132 1.25 18.86 -2.03
C GLY A 132 2.23 18.05 -2.89
N LEU A 133 1.74 17.06 -3.64
CA LEU A 133 2.56 16.29 -4.57
C LEU A 133 3.10 17.15 -5.73
N ASP A 134 2.27 18.00 -6.32
CA ASP A 134 2.70 18.92 -7.39
C ASP A 134 3.80 19.84 -6.90
N LEU A 135 3.67 20.33 -5.66
CA LEU A 135 4.69 21.13 -5.00
C LEU A 135 5.99 20.32 -4.79
N MET A 136 5.92 19.08 -4.29
CA MET A 136 7.08 18.22 -4.11
C MET A 136 7.82 17.98 -5.43
N THR A 137 7.09 17.69 -6.51
CA THR A 137 7.68 17.45 -7.82
C THR A 137 8.38 18.70 -8.38
N ARG A 138 7.84 19.90 -8.15
CA ARG A 138 8.51 21.16 -8.49
C ARG A 138 9.79 21.37 -7.68
N LEU A 139 9.76 21.14 -6.37
CA LEU A 139 10.94 21.25 -5.49
C LEU A 139 12.08 20.31 -5.92
N TRP A 140 11.78 19.17 -6.52
CA TRP A 140 12.81 18.25 -7.04
C TRP A 140 13.35 18.67 -8.40
N GLN A 141 12.61 19.39 -9.22
CA GLN A 141 12.97 19.73 -10.60
C GLN A 141 13.50 21.16 -10.75
N GLU A 142 12.99 22.08 -9.96
CA GLU A 142 13.31 23.50 -10.06
C GLU A 142 14.43 23.92 -9.08
N GLU A 143 15.09 25.03 -9.37
CA GLU A 143 16.05 25.69 -8.48
C GLU A 143 15.50 27.04 -8.02
N ALA A 144 15.98 27.55 -6.88
CA ALA A 144 15.59 28.86 -6.41
C ALA A 144 16.02 29.97 -7.42
N PRO A 145 15.25 31.08 -7.54
CA PRO A 145 14.09 31.43 -6.72
C PRO A 145 12.84 30.60 -7.02
N LEU A 146 12.06 30.29 -5.99
CA LEU A 146 10.86 29.49 -6.04
C LEU A 146 9.75 30.16 -5.26
N GLU A 147 8.57 30.24 -5.84
CA GLU A 147 7.34 30.65 -5.15
C GLU A 147 6.18 29.73 -5.51
N HIS A 148 5.26 29.55 -4.58
CA HIS A 148 4.02 28.81 -4.77
C HIS A 148 2.87 29.54 -4.07
N HIS A 149 1.81 29.82 -4.81
CA HIS A 149 0.56 30.38 -4.32
C HIS A 149 -0.56 29.46 -4.77
N GLY A 150 -0.85 28.42 -3.97
CA GLY A 150 -1.87 27.41 -4.24
C GLY A 150 -3.14 27.65 -3.42
N GLU A 151 -4.04 26.68 -3.49
CA GLU A 151 -5.27 26.69 -2.70
C GLU A 151 -4.99 26.32 -1.22
N HIS A 152 -4.04 25.42 -0.98
CA HIS A 152 -3.75 24.85 0.33
C HIS A 152 -2.36 25.21 0.86
N TYR A 153 -1.43 25.54 -0.04
CA TYR A 153 -0.04 25.81 0.33
C TYR A 153 0.45 27.12 -0.24
N GLU A 154 1.21 27.85 0.57
CA GLU A 154 1.91 29.06 0.16
C GLU A 154 3.34 29.01 0.69
N PHE A 155 4.33 29.25 -0.17
CA PHE A 155 5.72 29.38 0.21
C PHE A 155 6.52 30.22 -0.78
N ALA A 156 7.64 30.81 -0.32
CA ALA A 156 8.62 31.45 -1.15
C ALA A 156 10.05 31.20 -0.67
N LEU A 157 10.98 31.04 -1.60
CA LEU A 157 12.42 30.96 -1.37
C LEU A 157 13.10 31.86 -2.41
N GLU A 158 13.26 33.14 -2.12
CA GLU A 158 13.72 34.15 -3.09
C GLU A 158 14.94 34.93 -2.59
N ASP A 159 14.85 35.53 -1.42
CA ASP A 159 15.82 36.53 -0.93
C ASP A 159 17.02 35.94 -0.18
N ARG A 160 16.89 34.68 0.30
CA ARG A 160 17.91 34.06 1.16
C ARG A 160 18.57 32.90 0.45
N VAL A 161 19.06 33.17 -0.75
CA VAL A 161 19.65 32.20 -1.65
C VAL A 161 21.11 32.54 -1.92
N TRP A 162 21.98 31.53 -1.83
CA TRP A 162 23.39 31.65 -2.20
C TRP A 162 23.83 30.35 -2.88
N LEU A 163 23.35 30.15 -4.12
CA LEU A 163 23.46 28.89 -4.85
C LEU A 163 24.92 28.43 -5.06
N SER A 164 25.88 29.36 -5.23
CA SER A 164 27.29 29.01 -5.36
C SER A 164 27.90 28.34 -4.11
N HIS A 165 27.19 28.39 -2.98
CA HIS A 165 27.53 27.73 -1.73
C HIS A 165 26.48 26.73 -1.28
N GLY A 166 25.54 26.38 -2.16
CA GLY A 166 24.49 25.40 -1.91
C GLY A 166 23.33 25.89 -1.01
N VAL A 167 23.29 27.18 -0.68
CA VAL A 167 22.20 27.75 0.14
C VAL A 167 21.03 28.10 -0.78
N GLY A 168 19.85 27.53 -0.47
CA GLY A 168 18.65 27.66 -1.29
C GLY A 168 18.43 26.49 -2.26
N SER A 169 19.34 25.51 -2.32
CA SER A 169 19.13 24.28 -3.10
C SER A 169 18.38 23.24 -2.27
N MET A 170 17.31 22.71 -2.82
CA MET A 170 16.60 21.57 -2.25
C MET A 170 17.31 20.25 -2.57
N ALA A 171 17.25 19.30 -1.64
CA ALA A 171 17.71 17.94 -1.89
C ALA A 171 16.93 17.33 -3.07
N LYS A 172 17.65 16.67 -3.98
CA LYS A 172 17.08 15.99 -5.15
C LYS A 172 17.10 14.48 -4.93
N PRO A 173 16.06 13.73 -5.34
CA PRO A 173 16.09 12.28 -5.27
C PRO A 173 17.15 11.68 -6.19
N PHE A 174 17.51 10.42 -5.93
CA PHE A 174 18.41 9.65 -6.80
C PHE A 174 17.76 9.36 -8.15
N GLN A 175 16.50 8.96 -8.13
CA GLN A 175 15.68 8.70 -9.31
C GLN A 175 15.22 10.03 -9.93
N GLN A 176 15.40 10.18 -11.24
CA GLN A 176 15.06 11.40 -11.96
C GLN A 176 13.89 11.18 -12.94
N PRO A 177 12.94 12.12 -13.02
CA PRO A 177 12.86 13.42 -12.31
C PRO A 177 12.40 13.29 -10.85
N HIS A 178 11.88 12.14 -10.44
CA HIS A 178 11.43 11.79 -9.09
C HIS A 178 11.27 10.27 -8.99
N PRO A 179 11.15 9.69 -7.77
CA PRO A 179 10.77 8.28 -7.61
C PRO A 179 9.43 7.99 -8.29
N PRO A 180 9.18 6.76 -8.79
CA PRO A 180 7.87 6.37 -9.27
C PRO A 180 6.80 6.66 -8.22
N ILE A 181 5.67 7.24 -8.65
CA ILE A 181 4.58 7.65 -7.76
C ILE A 181 3.43 6.65 -7.89
N ALA A 182 2.80 6.30 -6.77
CA ALA A 182 1.72 5.35 -6.71
C ALA A 182 0.52 5.89 -5.92
N LEU A 183 -0.70 5.49 -6.33
CA LEU A 183 -1.94 5.74 -5.60
C LEU A 183 -2.77 4.47 -5.47
N ALA A 184 -3.40 4.31 -4.31
CA ALA A 184 -4.28 3.18 -4.04
C ALA A 184 -5.70 3.41 -4.55
N MET A 185 -6.30 2.36 -5.12
CA MET A 185 -7.70 2.30 -5.53
C MET A 185 -8.47 1.39 -4.57
N VAL A 186 -9.35 1.98 -3.78
CA VAL A 186 -10.15 1.29 -2.75
C VAL A 186 -11.62 1.12 -3.14
N GLY A 187 -12.05 1.75 -4.21
CA GLY A 187 -13.39 1.68 -4.78
C GLY A 187 -13.43 1.00 -6.16
N PRO A 188 -14.57 1.01 -6.85
CA PRO A 188 -14.77 0.31 -8.11
C PRO A 188 -14.15 0.98 -9.34
N GLY A 189 -13.23 1.93 -9.18
CA GLY A 189 -12.63 2.71 -10.28
C GLY A 189 -13.08 4.18 -10.25
N GLY A 190 -13.42 4.75 -11.42
CA GLY A 190 -13.91 6.12 -11.55
C GLY A 190 -12.80 7.17 -11.45
N LEU A 191 -13.07 8.28 -10.76
CA LEU A 191 -12.19 9.45 -10.74
C LEU A 191 -10.76 9.15 -10.27
N THR A 192 -10.59 8.28 -9.29
CA THR A 192 -9.26 7.90 -8.79
C THR A 192 -8.45 7.20 -9.89
N ALA A 193 -9.04 6.22 -10.59
CA ALA A 193 -8.37 5.53 -11.69
C ALA A 193 -8.02 6.50 -12.84
N GLN A 194 -8.90 7.46 -13.14
CA GLN A 194 -8.65 8.50 -14.13
C GLN A 194 -7.48 9.40 -13.72
N THR A 195 -7.46 9.90 -12.48
CA THR A 195 -6.36 10.73 -11.96
C THR A 195 -5.01 10.01 -12.03
N ILE A 196 -4.98 8.72 -11.66
CA ILE A 196 -3.77 7.88 -11.74
C ILE A 196 -3.29 7.78 -13.19
N ALA A 197 -4.22 7.54 -14.12
CA ALA A 197 -3.93 7.41 -15.55
C ALA A 197 -3.43 8.73 -16.16
N GLU A 198 -4.08 9.85 -15.87
CA GLU A 198 -3.71 11.18 -16.37
C GLU A 198 -2.30 11.59 -15.93
N ARG A 199 -1.93 11.24 -14.70
CA ARG A 199 -0.63 11.55 -14.11
C ARG A 199 0.45 10.49 -14.37
N SER A 200 0.11 9.39 -15.05
CA SER A 200 1.02 8.26 -15.31
C SER A 200 1.57 7.62 -14.02
N PHE A 201 0.77 7.57 -12.97
CA PHE A 201 1.14 6.96 -11.70
C PHE A 201 0.91 5.45 -11.71
N ILE A 202 1.50 4.76 -10.74
CA ILE A 202 1.33 3.33 -10.52
C ILE A 202 -0.03 3.08 -9.87
N PRO A 203 -0.95 2.33 -10.52
CA PRO A 203 -2.21 1.94 -9.93
C PRO A 203 -2.03 0.76 -8.96
N ILE A 204 -2.59 0.87 -7.75
CA ILE A 204 -2.62 -0.21 -6.75
C ILE A 204 -4.06 -0.54 -6.44
N SER A 205 -4.47 -1.78 -6.69
CA SER A 205 -5.78 -2.31 -6.30
C SER A 205 -5.69 -2.92 -4.90
N ALA A 206 -6.48 -2.39 -3.96
CA ALA A 206 -6.45 -2.84 -2.57
C ALA A 206 -6.97 -4.28 -2.41
N ASN A 207 -6.50 -4.97 -1.38
CA ASN A 207 -6.74 -6.39 -1.11
C ASN A 207 -8.18 -6.76 -0.73
N PHE A 208 -8.95 -5.79 -0.26
CA PHE A 208 -10.36 -5.94 0.13
C PHE A 208 -11.35 -5.51 -0.96
N VAL A 209 -10.86 -5.30 -2.19
CA VAL A 209 -11.69 -4.93 -3.34
C VAL A 209 -12.08 -6.19 -4.12
N PRO A 210 -13.40 -6.46 -4.32
CA PRO A 210 -13.87 -7.57 -5.14
C PRO A 210 -13.29 -7.56 -6.55
N ILE A 211 -13.11 -8.74 -7.13
CA ILE A 211 -12.39 -8.91 -8.40
C ILE A 211 -13.01 -8.14 -9.56
N GLU A 212 -14.33 -8.02 -9.58
CA GLU A 212 -15.07 -7.28 -10.59
C GLU A 212 -14.74 -5.79 -10.54
N ASN A 213 -14.60 -5.25 -9.32
CA ASN A 213 -14.20 -3.86 -9.11
C ASN A 213 -12.73 -3.64 -9.49
N VAL A 214 -11.85 -4.60 -9.21
CA VAL A 214 -10.45 -4.55 -9.64
C VAL A 214 -10.35 -4.52 -11.17
N SER A 215 -11.15 -5.34 -11.86
CA SER A 215 -11.26 -5.31 -13.32
C SER A 215 -11.76 -3.94 -13.82
N ALA A 216 -12.78 -3.37 -13.17
CA ALA A 216 -13.31 -2.05 -13.52
C ALA A 216 -12.26 -0.92 -13.31
N GLN A 217 -11.46 -1.01 -12.25
CA GLN A 217 -10.35 -0.08 -12.00
C GLN A 217 -9.36 -0.02 -13.17
N TRP A 218 -8.94 -1.20 -13.66
CA TRP A 218 -8.04 -1.26 -14.80
C TRP A 218 -8.69 -0.76 -16.08
N LYS A 219 -9.95 -1.09 -16.30
CA LYS A 219 -10.70 -0.61 -17.47
C LYS A 219 -10.76 0.91 -17.51
N ASP A 220 -11.08 1.57 -16.40
CA ASP A 220 -11.14 3.02 -16.34
C ASP A 220 -9.75 3.65 -16.52
N TYR A 221 -8.71 3.06 -15.92
CA TYR A 221 -7.33 3.46 -16.13
C TYR A 221 -6.93 3.37 -17.61
N SER A 222 -7.11 2.20 -18.24
CA SER A 222 -6.71 1.95 -19.62
C SER A 222 -7.48 2.83 -20.61
N GLN A 223 -8.79 3.00 -20.41
CA GLN A 223 -9.60 3.88 -21.24
C GLN A 223 -9.12 5.33 -21.17
N THR A 224 -8.76 5.82 -19.99
CA THR A 224 -8.23 7.18 -19.83
C THR A 224 -6.89 7.32 -20.55
N ARG A 225 -5.99 6.35 -20.42
CA ARG A 225 -4.71 6.33 -21.15
C ARG A 225 -4.92 6.35 -22.68
N GLN A 226 -5.85 5.54 -23.18
CA GLN A 226 -6.19 5.50 -24.60
C GLN A 226 -6.74 6.84 -25.09
N ASN A 227 -7.64 7.49 -24.31
CA ASN A 227 -8.17 8.81 -24.64
C ASN A 227 -7.09 9.89 -24.73
N MET A 228 -6.01 9.74 -23.97
CA MET A 228 -4.82 10.62 -24.02
C MET A 228 -3.85 10.25 -25.15
N GLY A 229 -4.08 9.18 -25.90
CA GLY A 229 -3.14 8.65 -26.88
C GLY A 229 -1.87 8.04 -26.28
N ALA A 230 -1.93 7.60 -25.01
CA ALA A 230 -0.82 7.02 -24.26
C ALA A 230 -1.03 5.51 -24.03
N PRO A 231 0.05 4.72 -23.94
CA PRO A 231 -0.09 3.29 -23.67
C PRO A 231 -0.58 3.03 -22.25
N ALA A 232 -1.38 2.00 -22.06
CA ALA A 232 -1.73 1.45 -20.77
C ALA A 232 -0.85 0.22 -20.51
N ASP A 233 0.25 0.42 -19.78
CA ASP A 233 1.21 -0.63 -19.48
C ASP A 233 0.75 -1.42 -18.24
N ARG A 234 0.39 -2.69 -18.42
CA ARG A 234 -0.06 -3.58 -17.34
C ARG A 234 1.05 -3.97 -16.36
N ASP A 235 2.31 -3.83 -16.74
CA ASP A 235 3.44 -4.15 -15.88
C ASP A 235 3.61 -3.16 -14.70
N ILE A 236 2.97 -1.99 -14.79
CA ILE A 236 2.92 -1.06 -13.65
C ILE A 236 1.79 -1.34 -12.65
N TRP A 237 0.82 -2.19 -12.97
CA TRP A 237 -0.34 -2.44 -12.13
C TRP A 237 0.00 -3.39 -10.98
N ARG A 238 -0.34 -3.00 -9.74
CA ARG A 238 -0.21 -3.78 -8.51
C ARG A 238 -1.57 -4.25 -8.06
N VAL A 239 -1.69 -5.55 -7.80
CA VAL A 239 -2.93 -6.16 -7.28
C VAL A 239 -2.63 -6.79 -5.93
N CYS A 240 -3.20 -6.19 -4.86
CA CYS A 240 -3.03 -6.71 -3.51
C CYS A 240 -4.05 -7.82 -3.20
N ARG A 241 -3.61 -8.90 -2.54
CA ARG A 241 -4.48 -9.99 -2.06
C ARG A 241 -4.02 -10.52 -0.72
N ASN A 242 -4.97 -10.93 0.10
CA ASN A 242 -4.70 -11.75 1.29
C ASN A 242 -4.46 -13.17 0.82
N ILE A 243 -3.25 -13.69 1.04
CA ILE A 243 -2.85 -15.02 0.57
C ILE A 243 -2.32 -15.82 1.76
N LEU A 244 -2.80 -17.06 1.91
CA LEU A 244 -2.30 -18.00 2.91
C LEU A 244 -2.12 -19.37 2.26
N VAL A 245 -0.89 -19.85 2.23
CA VAL A 245 -0.55 -21.22 1.81
C VAL A 245 -0.39 -22.09 3.03
N THR A 246 -1.10 -23.21 3.07
CA THR A 246 -1.11 -24.16 4.18
C THR A 246 -0.78 -25.58 3.70
N ASP A 247 -0.57 -26.51 4.62
CA ASP A 247 -0.28 -27.92 4.29
C ASP A 247 -1.48 -28.63 3.65
N SER A 248 -2.72 -28.14 3.92
CA SER A 248 -3.95 -28.70 3.37
C SER A 248 -5.08 -27.68 3.35
N ASP A 249 -6.07 -27.87 2.47
CA ASP A 249 -7.25 -27.02 2.39
C ASP A 249 -8.07 -27.05 3.70
N ALA A 250 -8.12 -28.19 4.39
CA ALA A 250 -8.78 -28.30 5.68
C ALA A 250 -8.14 -27.40 6.75
N GLN A 251 -6.80 -27.32 6.79
CA GLN A 251 -6.10 -26.39 7.68
C GLN A 251 -6.43 -24.93 7.36
N ALA A 252 -6.49 -24.58 6.08
CA ALA A 252 -6.89 -23.23 5.68
C ALA A 252 -8.33 -22.91 6.10
N GLU A 253 -9.25 -23.85 5.92
CA GLU A 253 -10.65 -23.72 6.36
C GLU A 253 -10.76 -23.53 7.88
N ASP A 254 -10.02 -24.30 8.66
CA ASP A 254 -9.97 -24.15 10.12
C ASP A 254 -9.49 -22.76 10.53
N ILE A 255 -8.40 -22.27 9.90
CA ILE A 255 -7.85 -20.93 10.19
C ILE A 255 -8.82 -19.81 9.78
N LEU A 256 -9.45 -19.92 8.61
CA LEU A 256 -10.39 -18.89 8.12
C LEU A 256 -11.70 -18.87 8.92
N SER A 257 -12.11 -20.02 9.49
CA SER A 257 -13.32 -20.14 10.29
C SER A 257 -13.11 -19.76 11.77
N ASP A 258 -11.87 -19.58 12.22
CA ASP A 258 -11.57 -19.15 13.58
C ASP A 258 -12.04 -17.68 13.79
N PRO A 259 -13.05 -17.45 14.64
CA PRO A 259 -13.57 -16.10 14.90
C PRO A 259 -12.53 -15.21 15.60
N ASP A 260 -11.53 -15.79 16.25
CA ASP A 260 -10.45 -15.06 16.93
C ASP A 260 -9.14 -15.07 16.17
N GLY A 261 -9.11 -15.68 14.99
CA GLY A 261 -7.95 -15.75 14.11
C GLY A 261 -7.57 -14.41 13.48
N ALA A 262 -6.36 -14.35 12.91
CA ALA A 262 -5.79 -13.13 12.32
C ALA A 262 -6.68 -12.55 11.22
N PHE A 263 -7.27 -13.37 10.33
CA PHE A 263 -8.14 -12.91 9.26
C PHE A 263 -9.46 -12.31 9.78
N ALA A 264 -10.11 -12.98 10.74
CA ALA A 264 -11.34 -12.47 11.33
C ALA A 264 -11.09 -11.14 12.06
N TYR A 265 -9.97 -11.03 12.78
CA TYR A 265 -9.55 -9.79 13.43
C TYR A 265 -9.27 -8.69 12.41
N TYR A 266 -8.50 -8.96 11.37
CA TYR A 266 -8.18 -8.02 10.30
C TYR A 266 -9.44 -7.40 9.66
N TYR A 267 -10.39 -8.22 9.24
CA TYR A 267 -11.61 -7.73 8.59
C TYR A 267 -12.55 -6.99 9.56
N ARG A 268 -12.64 -7.42 10.82
CA ARG A 268 -13.37 -6.69 11.86
C ARG A 268 -12.77 -5.32 12.11
N TYR A 269 -11.44 -5.25 12.19
CA TYR A 269 -10.74 -3.98 12.32
C TYR A 269 -11.03 -3.05 11.15
N LEU A 270 -10.85 -3.50 9.92
CA LEU A 270 -11.13 -2.68 8.73
C LEU A 270 -12.58 -2.19 8.68
N ARG A 271 -13.52 -2.99 9.11
CA ARG A 271 -14.92 -2.60 9.20
C ARG A 271 -15.15 -1.61 10.33
N GLY A 272 -14.60 -1.88 11.49
CA GLY A 272 -14.71 -1.03 12.68
C GLY A 272 -14.19 0.38 12.46
N VAL A 273 -13.01 0.53 11.84
CA VAL A 273 -12.43 1.86 11.58
C VAL A 273 -13.23 2.67 10.56
N ARG A 274 -13.98 2.02 9.66
CA ARG A 274 -14.88 2.68 8.71
C ARG A 274 -16.23 3.08 9.30
N GLN A 275 -16.68 2.39 10.36
CA GLN A 275 -17.96 2.59 11.02
C GLN A 275 -17.81 3.12 12.45
N ILE A 276 -16.65 3.70 12.78
CA ILE A 276 -16.30 4.10 14.14
C ILE A 276 -17.35 5.05 14.78
N GLU A 277 -17.99 5.89 13.98
CA GLU A 277 -19.04 6.78 14.46
C GLU A 277 -20.29 6.02 14.93
N GLU A 278 -20.61 4.89 14.27
CA GLU A 278 -21.73 4.02 14.66
C GLU A 278 -21.45 3.27 15.96
N PHE A 279 -20.15 3.08 16.29
CA PHE A 279 -19.71 2.36 17.48
C PHE A 279 -19.32 3.26 18.64
N ARG A 280 -19.19 4.58 18.43
CA ARG A 280 -18.76 5.52 19.46
C ARG A 280 -19.58 5.44 20.75
N ASP A 281 -20.89 5.29 20.62
CA ASP A 281 -21.81 5.19 21.77
C ASP A 281 -21.91 3.76 22.34
N LYS A 282 -21.18 2.81 21.77
CA LYS A 282 -21.20 1.37 22.12
C LYS A 282 -19.86 0.86 22.64
N GLN A 283 -18.92 1.75 22.96
CA GLN A 283 -17.58 1.37 23.44
C GLN A 283 -17.60 0.56 24.76
N ASP A 284 -18.66 0.69 25.54
CA ASP A 284 -18.85 -0.06 26.79
C ASP A 284 -19.57 -1.43 26.56
N GLU A 285 -19.93 -1.76 25.31
CA GLU A 285 -20.54 -3.04 25.00
C GLU A 285 -19.49 -4.16 25.00
N SER A 286 -19.96 -5.39 25.30
CA SER A 286 -19.06 -6.53 25.29
C SER A 286 -18.45 -6.78 23.90
N ILE A 287 -17.23 -7.29 23.86
CA ILE A 287 -16.53 -7.68 22.60
C ILE A 287 -17.43 -8.63 21.78
N GLU A 288 -18.20 -9.51 22.42
CA GLU A 288 -19.14 -10.41 21.73
C GLU A 288 -20.25 -9.65 21.00
N THR A 289 -20.80 -8.60 21.62
CA THR A 289 -21.82 -7.76 20.98
C THR A 289 -21.23 -6.97 19.81
N LEU A 290 -20.05 -6.39 20.00
CA LEU A 290 -19.32 -5.68 18.93
C LEU A 290 -18.96 -6.61 17.77
N ASN A 291 -18.52 -7.84 18.05
CA ASN A 291 -18.21 -8.83 17.03
C ASN A 291 -19.43 -9.21 16.18
N LYS A 292 -20.63 -9.31 16.78
CA LYS A 292 -21.89 -9.55 16.03
C LYS A 292 -22.26 -8.38 15.12
N LEU A 293 -21.99 -7.13 15.57
CA LEU A 293 -22.23 -5.93 14.76
C LEU A 293 -21.22 -5.78 13.62
N LEU A 294 -20.03 -6.34 13.80
CA LEU A 294 -18.93 -6.33 12.83
C LEU A 294 -18.86 -7.64 12.01
N GLU A 295 -19.99 -8.31 11.82
CA GLU A 295 -20.02 -9.51 10.96
C GLU A 295 -19.37 -9.23 9.60
N VAL A 296 -18.38 -10.06 9.25
CA VAL A 296 -17.59 -9.87 8.03
C VAL A 296 -18.45 -10.26 6.84
N PRO A 297 -18.70 -9.36 5.88
CA PRO A 297 -19.44 -9.72 4.67
C PRO A 297 -18.71 -10.82 3.88
N GLN A 298 -19.47 -11.79 3.33
CA GLN A 298 -18.93 -12.88 2.53
C GLN A 298 -18.02 -12.37 1.40
N ALA A 299 -18.37 -11.25 0.75
CA ALA A 299 -17.56 -10.63 -0.30
C ALA A 299 -16.14 -10.24 0.15
N LEU A 300 -15.88 -10.02 1.45
CA LEU A 300 -14.54 -9.78 1.96
C LEU A 300 -13.80 -11.10 2.21
N VAL A 301 -14.51 -12.13 2.67
CA VAL A 301 -13.95 -13.48 2.81
C VAL A 301 -13.51 -14.01 1.43
N ASP A 302 -14.30 -13.73 0.39
CA ASP A 302 -13.99 -14.10 -1.00
C ASP A 302 -12.71 -13.40 -1.55
N CYS A 303 -12.27 -12.31 -0.91
CA CYS A 303 -11.00 -11.67 -1.25
C CYS A 303 -9.76 -12.39 -0.66
N VAL A 304 -9.94 -13.41 0.17
CA VAL A 304 -8.84 -14.23 0.72
C VAL A 304 -8.59 -15.42 -0.18
N ILE A 305 -7.34 -15.62 -0.58
CA ILE A 305 -6.88 -16.78 -1.34
C ILE A 305 -6.10 -17.67 -0.38
N ALA A 306 -6.73 -18.74 0.13
CA ALA A 306 -6.12 -19.65 1.09
C ALA A 306 -6.35 -21.11 0.73
N GLY A 307 -5.42 -21.99 1.10
CA GLY A 307 -5.48 -23.43 0.86
C GLY A 307 -4.09 -24.05 0.74
N SER A 308 -4.08 -25.31 0.29
CA SER A 308 -2.85 -25.98 -0.13
C SER A 308 -2.21 -25.24 -1.32
N ALA A 309 -0.93 -25.47 -1.59
CA ALA A 309 -0.21 -24.82 -2.68
C ALA A 309 -0.93 -24.99 -4.03
N SER A 310 -1.52 -26.16 -4.29
CA SER A 310 -2.31 -26.39 -5.53
C SER A 310 -3.57 -25.56 -5.56
N THR A 311 -4.34 -25.49 -4.47
CA THR A 311 -5.57 -24.69 -4.39
C THR A 311 -5.30 -23.21 -4.53
N VAL A 312 -4.25 -22.71 -3.90
CA VAL A 312 -3.83 -21.30 -4.02
C VAL A 312 -3.41 -20.98 -5.45
N LEU A 313 -2.63 -21.85 -6.10
CA LEU A 313 -2.24 -21.69 -7.51
C LEU A 313 -3.47 -21.65 -8.43
N ASP A 314 -4.40 -22.59 -8.29
CA ASP A 314 -5.61 -22.64 -9.11
C ASP A 314 -6.45 -21.36 -8.98
N ARG A 315 -6.64 -20.85 -7.74
CA ARG A 315 -7.37 -19.61 -7.48
C ARG A 315 -6.65 -18.37 -8.02
N LEU A 316 -5.32 -18.32 -7.96
CA LEU A 316 -4.53 -17.26 -8.57
C LEU A 316 -4.58 -17.30 -10.10
N ILE A 317 -4.62 -18.48 -10.70
CA ILE A 317 -4.86 -18.67 -12.15
C ILE A 317 -6.23 -18.13 -12.52
N GLU A 318 -7.30 -18.53 -11.84
CA GLU A 318 -8.66 -18.01 -12.09
C GLU A 318 -8.73 -16.47 -11.98
N MET A 319 -8.04 -15.90 -11.00
CA MET A 319 -7.95 -14.46 -10.83
C MET A 319 -7.22 -13.81 -12.02
N THR A 320 -6.09 -14.37 -12.44
CA THR A 320 -5.33 -13.83 -13.58
C THR A 320 -6.04 -14.04 -14.92
N ASP A 321 -6.80 -15.11 -15.09
CA ASP A 321 -7.66 -15.31 -16.26
C ASP A 321 -8.76 -14.23 -16.34
N THR A 322 -9.29 -13.81 -15.19
CA THR A 322 -10.31 -12.75 -15.10
C THR A 322 -9.72 -11.36 -15.32
N LEU A 323 -8.58 -11.04 -14.70
CA LEU A 323 -7.97 -9.71 -14.76
C LEU A 323 -7.08 -9.51 -15.99
N GLY A 324 -6.57 -10.58 -16.58
CA GLY A 324 -5.42 -10.55 -17.47
C GLY A 324 -4.11 -10.39 -16.70
N ARG A 325 -3.00 -10.32 -17.43
CA ARG A 325 -1.67 -10.09 -16.86
C ARG A 325 -1.62 -8.73 -16.15
N PHE A 326 -0.89 -8.67 -15.04
CA PHE A 326 -0.50 -7.45 -14.32
C PHE A 326 0.94 -7.57 -13.79
N GLY A 327 1.54 -6.46 -13.38
CA GLY A 327 2.97 -6.41 -13.05
C GLY A 327 3.31 -7.16 -11.77
N THR A 328 2.66 -6.79 -10.64
CA THR A 328 3.01 -7.32 -9.32
C THR A 328 1.80 -7.82 -8.56
N LEU A 329 1.87 -9.08 -8.12
CA LEU A 329 0.99 -9.62 -7.09
C LEU A 329 1.54 -9.21 -5.72
N VAL A 330 0.76 -8.45 -4.95
CA VAL A 330 1.18 -7.98 -3.64
C VAL A 330 0.46 -8.79 -2.56
N MET A 331 1.20 -9.66 -1.88
CA MET A 331 0.72 -10.40 -0.72
C MET A 331 0.58 -9.44 0.47
N VAL A 332 -0.56 -9.47 1.15
CA VAL A 332 -0.77 -8.70 2.38
C VAL A 332 -0.30 -9.51 3.58
N ALA A 333 0.57 -8.91 4.37
CA ALA A 333 1.01 -9.48 5.64
C ALA A 333 -0.11 -9.43 6.68
N HIS A 334 -0.13 -10.41 7.55
CA HIS A 334 -1.01 -10.49 8.72
C HIS A 334 -0.19 -10.62 9.99
N ASP A 335 -0.83 -10.39 11.14
CA ASP A 335 -0.19 -10.55 12.44
C ASP A 335 0.42 -11.95 12.57
N TRP A 336 1.66 -12.05 13.03
CA TRP A 336 2.35 -13.33 13.21
C TRP A 336 1.92 -14.00 14.53
N ASP A 337 0.65 -14.37 14.59
CA ASP A 337 0.07 -15.23 15.64
C ASP A 337 0.68 -16.64 15.61
N ASP A 338 1.02 -17.16 14.42
CA ASP A 338 1.86 -18.33 14.19
C ASP A 338 2.98 -17.99 13.19
N THR A 339 4.13 -17.60 13.73
CA THR A 339 5.31 -17.22 12.94
C THR A 339 5.72 -18.29 11.90
N ASN A 340 5.66 -19.57 12.27
CA ASN A 340 6.07 -20.65 11.37
C ASN A 340 5.11 -20.78 10.19
N LEU A 341 3.81 -20.66 10.44
CA LEU A 341 2.79 -20.70 9.40
C LEU A 341 3.00 -19.58 8.38
N TRP A 342 3.14 -18.34 8.85
CA TRP A 342 3.29 -17.18 7.96
C TRP A 342 4.59 -17.22 7.16
N GLN A 343 5.71 -17.59 7.78
CA GLN A 343 7.00 -17.74 7.08
C GLN A 343 6.95 -18.89 6.05
N SER A 344 6.33 -20.01 6.39
CA SER A 344 6.14 -21.13 5.45
C SER A 344 5.23 -20.75 4.28
N SER A 345 4.16 -20.00 4.54
CA SER A 345 3.25 -19.49 3.51
C SER A 345 3.97 -18.55 2.53
N MET A 346 4.74 -17.59 3.04
CA MET A 346 5.54 -16.68 2.18
C MET A 346 6.53 -17.47 1.32
N LYS A 347 7.21 -18.47 1.90
CA LYS A 347 8.16 -19.32 1.17
C LYS A 347 7.46 -20.13 0.10
N ALA A 348 6.37 -20.82 0.41
CA ALA A 348 5.64 -21.66 -0.54
C ALA A 348 5.06 -20.79 -1.70
N LEU A 349 4.55 -19.60 -1.39
CA LEU A 349 4.10 -18.67 -2.43
C LEU A 349 5.24 -18.32 -3.40
N ALA A 350 6.41 -17.94 -2.86
CA ALA A 350 7.55 -17.51 -3.67
C ALA A 350 8.20 -18.66 -4.48
N THR A 351 8.36 -19.86 -3.85
CA THR A 351 9.16 -20.95 -4.46
C THR A 351 8.33 -21.96 -5.23
N ASP A 352 7.11 -22.25 -4.78
CA ASP A 352 6.31 -23.35 -5.32
C ASP A 352 5.17 -22.83 -6.23
N ILE A 353 4.62 -21.64 -5.98
CA ILE A 353 3.47 -21.10 -6.69
C ILE A 353 3.87 -20.09 -7.78
N MET A 354 4.65 -19.07 -7.43
CA MET A 354 4.97 -17.98 -8.36
C MET A 354 5.65 -18.42 -9.66
N PRO A 355 6.54 -19.45 -9.70
CA PRO A 355 7.12 -19.89 -10.95
C PRO A 355 6.10 -20.41 -11.96
N ASP A 356 5.08 -21.15 -11.50
CA ASP A 356 4.06 -21.71 -12.37
C ASP A 356 2.99 -20.68 -12.72
N LEU A 357 2.60 -19.81 -11.78
CA LEU A 357 1.74 -18.66 -12.05
C LEU A 357 2.36 -17.73 -13.10
N SER A 358 3.66 -17.42 -13.00
CA SER A 358 4.36 -16.60 -13.99
C SER A 358 4.34 -17.22 -15.38
N LYS A 359 4.59 -18.53 -15.51
CA LYS A 359 4.49 -19.24 -16.79
C LYS A 359 3.07 -19.17 -17.38
N HIS A 360 2.03 -19.28 -16.53
CA HIS A 360 0.64 -19.13 -16.96
C HIS A 360 0.37 -17.72 -17.49
N THR A 361 0.74 -16.69 -16.72
CA THR A 361 0.47 -15.29 -17.09
C THR A 361 1.25 -14.83 -18.33
N ASP A 362 2.43 -15.40 -18.59
CA ASP A 362 3.19 -15.11 -19.82
C ASP A 362 2.51 -15.65 -21.10
N GLN A 363 1.56 -16.57 -20.94
CA GLN A 363 0.77 -17.14 -22.07
C GLN A 363 -0.59 -16.43 -22.24
N LEU A 364 -0.99 -15.58 -21.29
CA LEU A 364 -2.25 -14.85 -21.40
C LEU A 364 -2.18 -13.84 -22.56
N PRO A 365 -3.26 -13.73 -23.36
CA PRO A 365 -3.33 -12.70 -24.38
C PRO A 365 -3.26 -11.32 -23.72
N ALA A 366 -2.67 -10.37 -24.44
CA ALA A 366 -2.80 -8.97 -24.06
C ALA A 366 -4.30 -8.62 -24.13
N LEU A 367 -4.94 -8.49 -22.96
CA LEU A 367 -6.30 -7.96 -22.87
C LEU A 367 -6.19 -6.44 -23.00
N ASP A 368 -6.88 -5.90 -24.02
CA ASP A 368 -6.95 -4.46 -24.31
C ASP A 368 -7.67 -3.67 -23.19
#